data_3914f6493984d182b28db7ff08715bf3
#
_entry.id   3914f6493984d182b28db7ff08715bf3
#
_cell.length_a   1.000
_cell.length_b   1.000
_cell.length_c   1.000
_cell.angle_alpha   90.00
_cell.angle_beta   90.00
_cell.angle_gamma   90.00
#
_symmetry.space_group_name_H-M   'P 1'
#
loop_
_entity.id
_entity.type
_entity.pdbx_description
1 polymer ?
#
loop_
_entity_poly.entity_id
_entity_poly.type
_entity_poly.pdbx_seq_one_letter_code
_entity_poly.pdbx_strand_id
1 'polypeptide(L)'
;LHFSIMKEVIMKNIISLLVLICSVAVIIVSCAKKDDSTTAAAAGNIAGTGTTASGTITGNDNLTGVFHTSWYGQEPSGGCIDNSSALTAYSAILASDTLSFKKMWIITGASTYTESLATYSDATCSTITSYFNKLYDNVTIGSGLTGLTAGSSPAFPTTANKISYTSKSYSLMANTTASIAKHLSAYEQTMTSGEEMNIDESSPATEYNLIATGTVSGSTYLFIGNGSSADNKTDWGSSSTYWK
;
A
#
# COMPACT_ATOMS: atom_id res chain seq x y z
N LEU A 1 41.88 3.93 -3.16
CA LEU A 1 40.97 4.83 -2.43
C LEU A 1 39.59 4.98 -3.10
N HIS A 2 39.53 5.12 -4.44
CA HIS A 2 38.27 5.33 -5.19
C HIS A 2 37.33 4.12 -5.19
N PHE A 3 37.85 2.91 -5.13
CA PHE A 3 37.10 1.64 -5.16
C PHE A 3 36.39 1.36 -3.82
N SER A 4 36.93 1.87 -2.71
CA SER A 4 36.35 1.71 -1.37
C SER A 4 35.12 2.60 -1.17
N ILE A 5 35.16 3.82 -1.69
CA ILE A 5 34.05 4.80 -1.59
C ILE A 5 32.85 4.34 -2.43
N MET A 6 33.10 3.76 -3.60
CA MET A 6 32.03 3.26 -4.47
C MET A 6 31.31 2.05 -3.87
N LYS A 7 32.02 1.15 -3.16
CA LYS A 7 31.42 0.04 -2.42
C LYS A 7 30.54 0.51 -1.25
N GLU A 8 30.96 1.56 -0.57
CA GLU A 8 30.22 2.11 0.58
C GLU A 8 28.94 2.82 0.16
N VAL A 9 28.93 3.51 -0.97
CA VAL A 9 27.73 4.15 -1.54
C VAL A 9 26.74 3.12 -2.07
N ILE A 10 27.23 2.08 -2.76
CA ILE A 10 26.39 0.99 -3.24
C ILE A 10 25.78 0.21 -2.07
N MET A 11 26.56 -0.07 -1.04
CA MET A 11 26.08 -0.78 0.16
C MET A 11 25.05 0.05 0.95
N LYS A 12 25.22 1.37 1.08
CA LYS A 12 24.24 2.27 1.71
C LYS A 12 22.93 2.34 0.91
N ASN A 13 23.00 2.36 -0.41
CA ASN A 13 21.81 2.36 -1.26
C ASN A 13 21.08 1.00 -1.24
N ILE A 14 21.82 -0.11 -1.18
CA ILE A 14 21.25 -1.47 -1.02
C ILE A 14 20.63 -1.62 0.38
N ILE A 15 21.26 -1.11 1.41
CA ILE A 15 20.71 -1.14 2.78
C ILE A 15 19.48 -0.23 2.89
N SER A 16 19.46 0.94 2.24
CA SER A 16 18.28 1.82 2.19
C SER A 16 17.13 1.19 1.41
N LEU A 17 17.44 0.48 0.30
CA LEU A 17 16.46 -0.28 -0.47
C LEU A 17 15.97 -1.51 0.31
N LEU A 18 16.86 -2.21 1.03
CA LEU A 18 16.53 -3.31 1.93
C LEU A 18 15.71 -2.85 3.14
N VAL A 19 15.98 -1.67 3.71
CA VAL A 19 15.17 -1.10 4.79
C VAL A 19 13.77 -0.70 4.28
N LEU A 20 13.66 -0.23 3.03
CA LEU A 20 12.36 0.01 2.39
C LEU A 20 11.61 -1.30 2.09
N ILE A 21 12.34 -2.38 1.83
CA ILE A 21 11.81 -3.74 1.64
C ILE A 21 11.65 -4.44 2.99
N CYS A 22 12.53 -4.24 3.95
CA CYS A 22 12.51 -4.85 5.30
C CYS A 22 11.50 -4.20 6.26
N SER A 23 10.92 -3.05 5.94
CA SER A 23 9.67 -2.62 6.61
C SER A 23 8.49 -3.55 6.25
N VAL A 24 8.71 -4.52 5.36
CA VAL A 24 7.75 -5.56 4.92
C VAL A 24 8.19 -6.97 5.34
N ALA A 25 9.41 -7.18 5.82
CA ALA A 25 9.98 -8.52 5.98
C ALA A 25 10.56 -8.79 7.37
N VAL A 26 9.70 -8.76 8.40
CA VAL A 26 9.97 -9.55 9.63
C VAL A 26 8.78 -10.49 9.81
N ILE A 27 8.84 -11.64 9.19
CA ILE A 27 7.86 -12.71 9.38
C ILE A 27 8.54 -13.85 10.13
N ILE A 28 8.20 -14.02 11.39
CA ILE A 28 8.49 -15.23 12.15
C ILE A 28 7.24 -16.11 12.10
N VAL A 29 7.45 -17.36 11.74
CA VAL A 29 6.47 -18.42 11.58
C VAL A 29 5.53 -18.50 12.79
N SER A 30 4.26 -18.16 12.59
CA SER A 30 3.16 -18.50 13.49
C SER A 30 2.12 -19.30 12.72
N CYS A 31 1.59 -20.36 13.33
CA CYS A 31 0.61 -21.25 12.71
C CYS A 31 -0.58 -20.49 12.12
N ALA A 32 -0.70 -20.51 10.80
CA ALA A 32 -1.84 -19.97 10.09
C ALA A 32 -3.10 -20.81 10.38
N LYS A 33 -4.17 -20.16 10.83
CA LYS A 33 -5.50 -20.74 10.91
C LYS A 33 -6.18 -20.52 9.56
N LYS A 34 -6.57 -21.60 8.92
CA LYS A 34 -7.25 -21.58 7.63
C LYS A 34 -8.71 -21.15 7.84
N ASP A 35 -9.09 -19.99 7.33
CA ASP A 35 -10.49 -19.61 7.16
C ASP A 35 -10.89 -19.77 5.69
N ASP A 36 -11.77 -20.75 5.43
CA ASP A 36 -12.36 -21.04 4.12
C ASP A 36 -13.40 -19.96 3.76
N SER A 37 -12.98 -18.91 3.06
CA SER A 37 -13.91 -17.93 2.49
C SER A 37 -13.45 -17.53 1.09
N THR A 38 -13.80 -18.35 0.09
CA THR A 38 -13.71 -17.97 -1.32
C THR A 38 -14.92 -17.13 -1.71
N THR A 39 -14.87 -15.83 -1.51
CA THR A 39 -15.86 -14.92 -2.08
C THR A 39 -15.27 -14.31 -3.34
N ALA A 40 -15.83 -14.65 -4.50
CA ALA A 40 -15.50 -14.02 -5.76
C ALA A 40 -15.73 -12.50 -5.66
N ALA A 41 -14.69 -11.72 -5.86
CA ALA A 41 -14.79 -10.27 -5.78
C ALA A 41 -15.67 -9.73 -6.91
N ALA A 42 -16.61 -8.84 -6.57
CA ALA A 42 -17.37 -8.08 -7.54
C ALA A 42 -16.41 -7.21 -8.38
N ALA A 43 -16.77 -6.97 -9.66
CA ALA A 43 -15.97 -6.13 -10.57
C ALA A 43 -15.67 -4.77 -9.92
N GLY A 44 -14.38 -4.50 -9.68
CA GLY A 44 -13.91 -3.26 -9.05
C GLY A 44 -13.27 -3.43 -7.67
N ASN A 45 -13.51 -4.52 -6.94
CA ASN A 45 -12.92 -4.74 -5.62
C ASN A 45 -11.69 -5.64 -5.70
N ILE A 46 -10.73 -5.41 -4.80
CA ILE A 46 -9.66 -6.36 -4.52
C ILE A 46 -10.25 -7.47 -3.63
N ALA A 47 -9.86 -8.72 -3.89
CA ALA A 47 -10.27 -9.88 -3.09
C ALA A 47 -9.43 -9.99 -1.80
N GLY A 48 -9.94 -10.76 -0.85
CA GLY A 48 -9.22 -11.14 0.36
C GLY A 48 -9.71 -10.47 1.65
N THR A 49 -9.16 -10.92 2.75
CA THR A 49 -9.51 -10.42 4.09
C THR A 49 -9.17 -8.93 4.22
N GLY A 50 -10.08 -8.16 4.80
CA GLY A 50 -9.91 -6.74 5.08
C GLY A 50 -10.07 -5.82 3.88
N THR A 51 -10.73 -6.26 2.79
CA THR A 51 -10.91 -5.45 1.56
C THR A 51 -12.32 -4.86 1.41
N THR A 52 -13.20 -5.07 2.37
CA THR A 52 -14.54 -4.47 2.35
C THR A 52 -14.51 -3.09 3.00
N ALA A 53 -14.79 -2.05 2.22
CA ALA A 53 -14.93 -0.70 2.76
C ALA A 53 -16.15 -0.61 3.68
N SER A 54 -15.93 -0.09 4.91
CA SER A 54 -16.98 0.12 5.91
C SER A 54 -16.55 1.16 6.94
N GLY A 55 -17.52 1.83 7.55
CA GLY A 55 -17.25 2.81 8.60
C GLY A 55 -16.56 4.10 8.11
N THR A 56 -16.13 4.87 9.08
CA THR A 56 -15.46 6.16 8.87
C THR A 56 -14.43 6.36 9.96
N ILE A 57 -13.18 6.67 9.59
CA ILE A 57 -12.18 7.15 10.53
C ILE A 57 -12.46 8.64 10.73
N THR A 58 -12.86 9.02 11.93
CA THR A 58 -13.23 10.39 12.26
C THR A 58 -12.01 11.19 12.73
N GLY A 59 -11.96 12.46 12.34
CA GLY A 59 -10.90 13.39 12.71
C GLY A 59 -11.19 14.77 12.14
N ASN A 60 -10.18 15.63 12.02
CA ASN A 60 -10.34 16.92 11.34
C ASN A 60 -10.78 16.75 9.89
N ASP A 61 -10.28 15.68 9.23
CA ASP A 61 -10.80 15.19 7.95
C ASP A 61 -11.31 13.76 8.15
N ASN A 62 -12.56 13.52 7.78
CA ASN A 62 -13.13 12.18 7.85
C ASN A 62 -12.68 11.36 6.65
N LEU A 63 -12.21 10.14 6.90
CA LEU A 63 -11.83 9.17 5.86
C LEU A 63 -12.88 8.08 5.73
N THR A 64 -13.39 7.86 4.53
CA THR A 64 -14.37 6.81 4.24
C THR A 64 -14.18 6.28 2.82
N GLY A 65 -14.61 5.04 2.58
CA GLY A 65 -14.62 4.44 1.25
C GLY A 65 -13.27 3.89 0.79
N VAL A 66 -13.01 4.02 -0.49
CA VAL A 66 -11.85 3.47 -1.19
C VAL A 66 -11.17 4.56 -1.99
N PHE A 67 -9.86 4.63 -1.88
CA PHE A 67 -9.02 5.50 -2.70
C PHE A 67 -8.10 4.65 -3.57
N HIS A 68 -8.01 4.97 -4.85
CA HIS A 68 -7.18 4.28 -5.82
C HIS A 68 -5.91 5.06 -6.12
N THR A 69 -4.77 4.38 -6.29
CA THR A 69 -3.58 5.06 -6.77
C THR A 69 -3.78 5.52 -8.20
N SER A 70 -3.24 6.68 -8.53
CA SER A 70 -3.08 7.15 -9.89
C SER A 70 -1.62 7.05 -10.30
N TRP A 71 -1.34 6.93 -11.58
CA TRP A 71 0.00 6.91 -12.13
C TRP A 71 0.18 8.09 -13.08
N TYR A 72 1.07 9.04 -12.72
CA TYR A 72 1.40 10.24 -13.53
C TYR A 72 0.16 10.98 -14.09
N GLY A 73 -0.86 11.17 -13.26
CA GLY A 73 -2.10 11.85 -13.68
C GLY A 73 -3.01 11.02 -14.60
N GLN A 74 -2.64 9.78 -14.92
CA GLN A 74 -3.56 8.83 -15.50
C GLN A 74 -4.47 8.32 -14.39
N GLU A 75 -5.74 8.58 -14.54
CA GLU A 75 -6.79 8.12 -13.64
C GLU A 75 -7.58 7.01 -14.33
N PRO A 76 -7.08 5.75 -14.27
CA PRO A 76 -7.78 4.67 -14.91
C PRO A 76 -9.12 4.44 -14.22
N SER A 77 -10.16 4.18 -14.99
CA SER A 77 -11.48 3.83 -14.48
C SER A 77 -11.35 2.63 -13.52
N GLY A 78 -11.85 2.78 -12.28
CA GLY A 78 -11.76 1.73 -11.26
C GLY A 78 -10.35 1.40 -10.78
N GLY A 79 -9.37 2.30 -10.97
CA GLY A 79 -8.02 2.16 -10.46
C GLY A 79 -7.15 1.10 -11.14
N CYS A 80 -7.57 0.56 -12.28
CA CYS A 80 -6.78 -0.43 -13.04
C CYS A 80 -5.62 0.23 -13.77
N ILE A 81 -4.38 -0.17 -13.48
CA ILE A 81 -3.16 0.37 -14.07
C ILE A 81 -2.53 -0.69 -14.95
N ASP A 82 -2.48 -0.45 -16.26
CA ASP A 82 -1.91 -1.31 -17.30
C ASP A 82 -0.73 -0.66 -18.04
N ASN A 83 -0.33 0.53 -17.62
CA ASN A 83 0.74 1.30 -18.24
C ASN A 83 2.10 0.63 -18.07
N SER A 84 2.84 0.43 -19.18
CA SER A 84 4.15 -0.26 -19.18
C SER A 84 5.20 0.44 -18.30
N SER A 85 5.18 1.77 -18.19
CA SER A 85 6.08 2.51 -17.32
C SER A 85 5.78 2.24 -15.84
N ALA A 86 4.49 2.15 -15.48
CA ALA A 86 4.07 1.77 -14.13
C ALA A 86 4.47 0.33 -13.81
N LEU A 87 4.18 -0.62 -14.70
CA LEU A 87 4.58 -2.02 -14.55
C LEU A 87 6.10 -2.16 -14.37
N THR A 88 6.89 -1.41 -15.14
CA THR A 88 8.35 -1.39 -15.00
C THR A 88 8.78 -0.83 -13.65
N ALA A 89 8.20 0.28 -13.21
CA ALA A 89 8.54 0.91 -11.93
C ALA A 89 8.21 0.03 -10.72
N TYR A 90 7.15 -0.77 -10.82
CA TYR A 90 6.75 -1.72 -9.77
C TYR A 90 7.28 -3.15 -9.98
N SER A 91 8.15 -3.40 -10.97
CA SER A 91 8.67 -4.75 -11.31
C SER A 91 9.34 -5.47 -10.15
N ALA A 92 9.89 -4.73 -9.18
CA ALA A 92 10.46 -5.29 -7.96
C ALA A 92 9.45 -6.07 -7.11
N ILE A 93 8.15 -5.72 -7.17
CA ILE A 93 7.08 -6.33 -6.37
C ILE A 93 6.03 -7.06 -7.20
N LEU A 94 5.97 -6.82 -8.52
CA LEU A 94 5.05 -7.49 -9.42
C LEU A 94 5.64 -8.80 -9.96
N ALA A 95 4.80 -9.81 -10.13
CA ALA A 95 5.17 -11.04 -10.80
C ALA A 95 5.35 -10.82 -12.32
N SER A 96 6.12 -11.69 -12.99
CA SER A 96 6.45 -11.54 -14.41
C SER A 96 5.26 -11.70 -15.36
N ASP A 97 4.19 -12.32 -14.92
CA ASP A 97 2.93 -12.51 -15.65
C ASP A 97 1.88 -11.41 -15.39
N THR A 98 2.25 -10.37 -14.65
CA THR A 98 1.37 -9.24 -14.36
C THR A 98 1.26 -8.33 -15.57
N LEU A 99 0.05 -8.14 -16.10
CA LEU A 99 -0.27 -7.20 -17.19
C LEU A 99 -0.97 -5.94 -16.69
N SER A 100 -1.59 -5.98 -15.51
CA SER A 100 -2.14 -4.81 -14.84
C SER A 100 -2.18 -5.02 -13.33
N PHE A 101 -2.37 -3.93 -12.58
CA PHE A 101 -2.51 -4.00 -11.13
C PHE A 101 -3.46 -2.91 -10.61
N LYS A 102 -3.97 -3.12 -9.40
CA LYS A 102 -4.68 -2.10 -8.59
C LYS A 102 -3.94 -1.92 -7.28
N LYS A 103 -3.78 -0.67 -6.85
CA LYS A 103 -3.31 -0.36 -5.52
C LYS A 103 -4.32 0.56 -4.84
N MET A 104 -4.77 0.21 -3.63
CA MET A 104 -5.91 0.85 -2.98
C MET A 104 -5.64 1.09 -1.50
N TRP A 105 -6.20 2.18 -1.00
CA TRP A 105 -6.47 2.42 0.41
C TRP A 105 -7.95 2.20 0.68
N ILE A 106 -8.27 1.30 1.59
CA ILE A 106 -9.64 0.88 1.88
C ILE A 106 -9.92 1.15 3.35
N ILE A 107 -10.85 2.05 3.64
CA ILE A 107 -11.28 2.32 5.00
C ILE A 107 -12.23 1.20 5.43
N THR A 108 -11.80 0.38 6.38
CA THR A 108 -12.50 -0.86 6.77
C THR A 108 -13.21 -0.77 8.12
N GLY A 109 -13.08 0.36 8.81
CA GLY A 109 -13.75 0.60 10.10
C GLY A 109 -13.48 2.00 10.66
N ALA A 110 -13.93 2.24 11.88
CA ALA A 110 -13.75 3.52 12.56
C ALA A 110 -12.29 3.83 12.96
N SER A 111 -11.44 2.81 13.00
CA SER A 111 -10.00 2.92 13.33
C SER A 111 -9.15 1.92 12.57
N THR A 112 -9.63 1.46 11.41
CA THR A 112 -8.95 0.45 10.60
C THR A 112 -8.95 0.82 9.13
N TYR A 113 -7.85 0.55 8.43
CA TYR A 113 -7.77 0.59 6.98
C TYR A 113 -6.87 -0.54 6.45
N THR A 114 -6.97 -0.78 5.16
CA THR A 114 -6.13 -1.74 4.44
C THR A 114 -5.46 -1.08 3.26
N GLU A 115 -4.15 -1.27 3.13
CA GLU A 115 -3.45 -1.06 1.86
C GLU A 115 -3.47 -2.36 1.06
N SER A 116 -4.00 -2.29 -0.15
CA SER A 116 -4.13 -3.45 -1.04
C SER A 116 -3.35 -3.26 -2.32
N LEU A 117 -2.66 -4.30 -2.74
CA LEU A 117 -2.08 -4.45 -4.08
C LEU A 117 -2.62 -5.74 -4.68
N ALA A 118 -3.37 -5.65 -5.77
CA ALA A 118 -3.80 -6.81 -6.55
C ALA A 118 -3.21 -6.77 -7.96
N THR A 119 -2.83 -7.93 -8.48
CA THR A 119 -2.20 -8.11 -9.79
C THR A 119 -3.07 -8.97 -10.69
N TYR A 120 -3.02 -8.72 -11.99
CA TYR A 120 -3.88 -9.35 -12.97
C TYR A 120 -3.11 -9.76 -14.21
N SER A 121 -3.55 -10.85 -14.86
CA SER A 121 -3.00 -11.35 -16.12
C SER A 121 -3.65 -10.76 -17.37
N ASP A 122 -4.47 -9.73 -17.23
CA ASP A 122 -5.09 -9.00 -18.33
C ASP A 122 -5.04 -7.48 -18.09
N ALA A 123 -5.20 -6.69 -19.14
CA ALA A 123 -5.12 -5.23 -19.07
C ALA A 123 -6.35 -4.57 -18.45
N THR A 124 -7.41 -5.32 -18.14
CA THR A 124 -8.69 -4.80 -17.63
C THR A 124 -8.90 -5.06 -16.13
N CYS A 125 -7.88 -5.61 -15.47
CA CYS A 125 -7.95 -6.02 -14.05
C CYS A 125 -9.13 -6.97 -13.76
N SER A 126 -9.33 -7.97 -14.60
CA SER A 126 -10.43 -8.93 -14.50
C SER A 126 -9.99 -10.29 -13.96
N THR A 127 -8.80 -10.77 -14.37
CA THR A 127 -8.28 -12.08 -14.00
C THR A 127 -7.16 -11.93 -12.98
N ILE A 128 -7.48 -12.10 -11.72
CA ILE A 128 -6.54 -11.91 -10.62
C ILE A 128 -5.45 -13.00 -10.60
N THR A 129 -4.19 -12.59 -10.49
CA THR A 129 -3.04 -13.50 -10.33
C THR A 129 -2.53 -13.55 -8.90
N SER A 130 -2.61 -12.43 -8.17
CA SER A 130 -2.31 -12.40 -6.74
C SER A 130 -2.86 -11.15 -6.08
N TYR A 131 -2.90 -11.16 -4.75
CA TYR A 131 -3.01 -9.95 -3.96
C TYR A 131 -2.13 -10.00 -2.71
N PHE A 132 -1.82 -8.80 -2.23
CA PHE A 132 -1.19 -8.53 -0.94
C PHE A 132 -1.96 -7.41 -0.27
N ASN A 133 -2.55 -7.70 0.90
CA ASN A 133 -3.30 -6.75 1.70
C ASN A 133 -2.56 -6.56 3.02
N LYS A 134 -2.19 -5.34 3.35
CA LYS A 134 -1.63 -4.98 4.66
C LYS A 134 -2.72 -4.28 5.47
N LEU A 135 -3.10 -4.91 6.58
CA LEU A 135 -4.15 -4.43 7.47
C LEU A 135 -3.53 -3.61 8.59
N TYR A 136 -4.16 -2.47 8.86
CA TYR A 136 -3.75 -1.54 9.91
C TYR A 136 -4.90 -1.30 10.89
N ASP A 137 -4.55 -1.13 12.15
CA ASP A 137 -5.49 -0.74 13.21
C ASP A 137 -4.95 0.43 14.05
N ASN A 138 -5.70 0.78 15.10
CA ASN A 138 -5.39 1.91 15.98
C ASN A 138 -5.18 3.23 15.19
N VAL A 139 -5.89 3.38 14.09
CA VAL A 139 -5.78 4.58 13.25
C VAL A 139 -6.38 5.76 13.98
N THR A 140 -5.59 6.81 14.16
CA THR A 140 -6.05 8.07 14.75
C THR A 140 -5.62 9.25 13.89
N ILE A 141 -6.55 10.20 13.67
CA ILE A 141 -6.28 11.48 13.02
C ILE A 141 -6.12 12.53 14.11
N GLY A 142 -4.93 13.05 14.24
CA GLY A 142 -4.54 14.00 15.26
C GLY A 142 -4.64 15.46 14.82
N SER A 143 -3.76 16.31 15.37
CA SER A 143 -3.74 17.74 15.12
C SER A 143 -3.43 18.12 13.68
N GLY A 144 -4.04 19.21 13.23
CA GLY A 144 -3.75 19.83 11.93
C GLY A 144 -2.42 20.58 11.93
N LEU A 145 -1.77 20.58 10.77
CA LEU A 145 -0.62 21.40 10.43
C LEU A 145 -1.00 22.38 9.32
N THR A 146 -0.35 23.54 9.30
CA THR A 146 -0.55 24.58 8.29
C THR A 146 0.80 25.07 7.77
N GLY A 147 0.80 25.72 6.61
CA GLY A 147 2.04 26.26 6.02
C GLY A 147 2.95 25.21 5.42
N LEU A 148 2.39 24.02 5.06
CA LEU A 148 3.16 22.98 4.39
C LEU A 148 3.57 23.41 2.98
N THR A 149 4.70 22.92 2.54
CA THR A 149 5.20 23.17 1.18
C THR A 149 4.32 22.42 0.19
N ALA A 150 3.69 23.15 -0.74
CA ALA A 150 2.91 22.55 -1.80
C ALA A 150 3.81 21.68 -2.69
N GLY A 151 3.44 20.40 -2.83
CA GLY A 151 4.11 19.47 -3.74
C GLY A 151 3.77 19.73 -5.22
N SER A 152 4.32 18.89 -6.09
CA SER A 152 4.05 18.94 -7.54
C SER A 152 2.67 18.36 -7.90
N SER A 153 2.34 18.26 -9.16
CA SER A 153 1.04 17.94 -9.73
C SER A 153 0.45 16.56 -9.34
N PRO A 154 -0.78 16.48 -8.77
CA PRO A 154 -1.56 17.59 -8.30
C PRO A 154 -0.86 18.29 -7.13
N ALA A 155 -1.07 19.59 -6.97
CA ALA A 155 -0.47 20.32 -5.86
C ALA A 155 -0.96 19.77 -4.53
N PHE A 156 -0.03 19.38 -3.65
CA PHE A 156 -0.36 18.94 -2.31
C PHE A 156 -0.94 20.09 -1.51
N PRO A 157 -1.90 19.84 -0.62
CA PRO A 157 -2.48 20.87 0.24
C PRO A 157 -1.41 21.53 1.12
N THR A 158 -1.58 22.82 1.42
CA THR A 158 -0.75 23.56 2.38
C THR A 158 -1.15 23.29 3.84
N THR A 159 -2.16 22.43 4.03
CA THR A 159 -2.65 21.96 5.33
C THR A 159 -2.76 20.44 5.31
N ALA A 160 -2.47 19.81 6.42
CA ALA A 160 -2.66 18.37 6.62
C ALA A 160 -2.98 18.06 8.08
N ASN A 161 -3.42 16.85 8.34
CA ASN A 161 -3.54 16.30 9.69
C ASN A 161 -2.46 15.27 9.93
N LYS A 162 -1.98 15.17 11.16
CA LYS A 162 -1.17 14.03 11.58
C LYS A 162 -2.06 12.80 11.63
N ILE A 163 -1.53 11.67 11.20
CA ILE A 163 -2.17 10.36 11.32
C ILE A 163 -1.17 9.39 11.95
N SER A 164 -1.66 8.54 12.84
CA SER A 164 -0.89 7.38 13.34
C SER A 164 -1.71 6.12 13.18
N TYR A 165 -1.02 5.01 12.97
CA TYR A 165 -1.60 3.69 12.77
C TYR A 165 -0.59 2.60 13.12
N THR A 166 -1.08 1.38 13.36
CA THR A 166 -0.25 0.22 13.69
C THR A 166 -0.49 -0.88 12.67
N SER A 167 0.57 -1.48 12.13
CA SER A 167 0.43 -2.66 11.29
C SER A 167 -0.09 -3.85 12.12
N LYS A 168 -1.09 -4.55 11.60
CA LYS A 168 -1.79 -5.62 12.33
C LYS A 168 -1.51 -6.99 11.73
N SER A 169 -1.76 -7.14 10.44
CA SER A 169 -1.65 -8.43 9.75
C SER A 169 -1.54 -8.23 8.26
N TYR A 170 -1.23 -9.32 7.58
CA TYR A 170 -1.19 -9.41 6.12
C TYR A 170 -2.14 -10.50 5.65
N SER A 171 -2.77 -10.27 4.49
CA SER A 171 -3.56 -11.26 3.76
C SER A 171 -2.98 -11.38 2.35
N LEU A 172 -2.57 -12.59 1.97
CA LEU A 172 -1.90 -12.86 0.70
C LEU A 172 -2.59 -14.01 -0.03
N MET A 173 -2.59 -13.94 -1.35
CA MET A 173 -3.02 -15.03 -2.23
C MET A 173 -2.23 -15.00 -3.53
N ALA A 174 -1.91 -16.16 -4.09
CA ALA A 174 -1.28 -16.28 -5.40
C ALA A 174 -1.91 -17.41 -6.20
N ASN A 175 -2.26 -17.16 -7.47
CA ASN A 175 -2.95 -18.09 -8.35
C ASN A 175 -2.04 -18.69 -9.43
N THR A 176 -0.88 -18.11 -9.67
CA THR A 176 0.04 -18.54 -10.75
C THR A 176 1.39 -18.92 -10.20
N THR A 177 2.13 -19.75 -10.94
CA THR A 177 3.51 -20.12 -10.57
C THR A 177 4.41 -18.89 -10.42
N ALA A 178 4.24 -17.87 -11.28
CA ALA A 178 5.03 -16.64 -11.21
C ALA A 178 4.70 -15.82 -9.97
N SER A 179 3.42 -15.69 -9.61
CA SER A 179 2.99 -14.97 -8.41
C SER A 179 3.36 -15.72 -7.12
N ILE A 180 3.29 -17.05 -7.09
CA ILE A 180 3.76 -17.88 -5.97
C ILE A 180 5.26 -17.66 -5.76
N ALA A 181 6.08 -17.77 -6.84
CA ALA A 181 7.51 -17.55 -6.77
C ALA A 181 7.84 -16.13 -6.28
N LYS A 182 7.05 -15.12 -6.69
CA LYS A 182 7.22 -13.74 -6.26
C LYS A 182 6.95 -13.56 -4.77
N HIS A 183 5.85 -14.10 -4.26
CA HIS A 183 5.53 -14.05 -2.83
C HIS A 183 6.55 -14.82 -1.99
N LEU A 184 6.99 -16.01 -2.45
CA LEU A 184 8.05 -16.75 -1.77
C LEU A 184 9.34 -15.93 -1.66
N SER A 185 9.76 -15.26 -2.75
CA SER A 185 10.97 -14.44 -2.75
C SER A 185 10.85 -13.14 -1.93
N ALA A 186 9.64 -12.58 -1.84
CA ALA A 186 9.40 -11.31 -1.18
C ALA A 186 9.06 -11.46 0.30
N TYR A 187 8.37 -12.53 0.68
CA TYR A 187 7.81 -12.73 2.03
C TYR A 187 8.27 -14.05 2.67
N GLU A 188 9.11 -14.83 2.00
CA GLU A 188 9.60 -16.15 2.46
C GLU A 188 8.47 -17.14 2.83
N GLN A 189 7.30 -16.98 2.21
CA GLN A 189 6.12 -17.79 2.47
C GLN A 189 5.88 -18.81 1.36
N THR A 190 5.73 -20.09 1.74
CA THR A 190 5.26 -21.13 0.84
C THR A 190 3.74 -21.04 0.74
N MET A 191 3.21 -20.85 -0.47
CA MET A 191 1.78 -20.69 -0.73
C MET A 191 1.23 -21.81 -1.58
N THR A 192 -0.01 -22.20 -1.33
CA THR A 192 -0.81 -23.04 -2.23
C THR A 192 -1.56 -22.13 -3.20
N SER A 193 -1.60 -22.52 -4.49
CA SER A 193 -2.32 -21.75 -5.52
C SER A 193 -3.79 -21.57 -5.15
N GLY A 194 -4.25 -20.32 -5.15
CA GLY A 194 -5.63 -19.94 -4.90
C GLY A 194 -6.07 -19.96 -3.42
N GLU A 195 -5.17 -20.33 -2.51
CA GLU A 195 -5.46 -20.26 -1.07
C GLU A 195 -5.02 -18.94 -0.47
N GLU A 196 -5.89 -18.34 0.33
CA GLU A 196 -5.53 -17.15 1.12
C GLU A 196 -4.72 -17.56 2.34
N MET A 197 -3.65 -16.82 2.59
CA MET A 197 -2.83 -16.92 3.79
C MET A 197 -2.98 -15.62 4.59
N ASN A 198 -3.33 -15.75 5.87
CA ASN A 198 -3.36 -14.64 6.82
C ASN A 198 -2.19 -14.76 7.78
N ILE A 199 -1.46 -13.67 7.98
CA ILE A 199 -0.25 -13.60 8.81
C ILE A 199 -0.39 -12.42 9.76
N ASP A 200 -0.41 -12.69 11.05
CA ASP A 200 -0.39 -11.63 12.06
C ASP A 200 0.99 -10.98 12.15
N GLU A 201 1.02 -9.67 12.32
CA GLU A 201 2.27 -8.94 12.54
C GLU A 201 2.87 -9.32 13.89
N SER A 202 4.08 -9.90 13.87
CA SER A 202 4.74 -10.38 15.07
C SER A 202 5.30 -9.27 15.97
N SER A 203 5.54 -8.10 15.39
CA SER A 203 6.10 -6.94 16.08
C SER A 203 5.42 -5.66 15.58
N PRO A 204 4.14 -5.44 15.94
CA PRO A 204 3.40 -4.28 15.49
C PRO A 204 4.12 -2.99 15.88
N ALA A 205 4.40 -2.14 14.90
CA ALA A 205 5.01 -0.84 15.12
C ALA A 205 4.02 0.28 14.78
N THR A 206 3.99 1.31 15.61
CA THR A 206 3.23 2.52 15.30
C THR A 206 3.98 3.34 14.26
N GLU A 207 3.30 3.66 13.19
CA GLU A 207 3.77 4.56 12.14
C GLU A 207 3.05 5.90 12.24
N TYR A 208 3.74 6.97 11.89
CA TYR A 208 3.24 8.34 11.89
C TYR A 208 3.35 8.92 10.49
N ASN A 209 2.35 9.67 10.06
CA ASN A 209 2.33 10.25 8.73
C ASN A 209 1.55 11.58 8.72
N LEU A 210 1.49 12.22 7.55
CA LEU A 210 0.57 13.30 7.24
C LEU A 210 -0.50 12.81 6.28
N ILE A 211 -1.71 13.32 6.48
CA ILE A 211 -2.85 12.99 5.64
C ILE A 211 -3.70 14.24 5.41
N ALA A 212 -4.21 14.37 4.20
CA ALA A 212 -5.22 15.37 3.87
C ALA A 212 -6.19 14.82 2.82
N THR A 213 -7.42 15.28 2.84
CA THR A 213 -8.33 15.14 1.71
C THR A 213 -8.45 16.48 1.00
N GLY A 214 -8.63 16.43 -0.31
CA GLY A 214 -8.78 17.65 -1.11
C GLY A 214 -9.46 17.37 -2.43
N THR A 215 -10.05 18.41 -3.03
CA THR A 215 -10.72 18.29 -4.33
C THR A 215 -9.85 18.94 -5.41
N VAL A 216 -9.54 18.18 -6.45
CA VAL A 216 -8.83 18.66 -7.64
C VAL A 216 -9.70 18.35 -8.86
N SER A 217 -10.05 19.36 -9.63
CA SER A 217 -10.89 19.20 -10.83
C SER A 217 -12.20 18.42 -10.59
N GLY A 218 -12.83 18.62 -9.41
CA GLY A 218 -14.10 17.97 -9.05
C GLY A 218 -13.98 16.53 -8.52
N SER A 219 -12.79 15.98 -8.44
CA SER A 219 -12.53 14.67 -7.82
C SER A 219 -11.90 14.83 -6.44
N THR A 220 -12.28 13.96 -5.50
CA THR A 220 -11.69 13.92 -4.16
C THR A 220 -10.43 13.08 -4.19
N TYR A 221 -9.36 13.61 -3.61
CA TYR A 221 -8.07 12.93 -3.46
C TYR A 221 -7.71 12.78 -2.00
N LEU A 222 -7.04 11.69 -1.69
CA LEU A 222 -6.34 11.44 -0.45
C LEU A 222 -4.84 11.71 -0.69
N PHE A 223 -4.27 12.64 0.07
CA PHE A 223 -2.85 12.94 0.06
C PHE A 223 -2.21 12.31 1.28
N ILE A 224 -1.10 11.61 1.09
CA ILE A 224 -0.40 10.88 2.13
C ILE A 224 1.08 11.24 2.06
N GLY A 225 1.64 11.62 3.20
CA GLY A 225 3.06 11.88 3.34
C GLY A 225 3.90 10.59 3.40
N ASN A 226 5.18 10.76 3.67
CA ASN A 226 6.05 9.62 3.96
C ASN A 226 5.86 9.17 5.40
N GLY A 227 5.71 7.88 5.63
CA GLY A 227 5.67 7.27 6.96
C GLY A 227 6.95 7.51 7.77
N SER A 228 6.84 7.50 9.09
CA SER A 228 7.94 7.62 10.04
C SER A 228 7.64 6.80 11.28
N SER A 229 8.69 6.28 11.93
CA SER A 229 8.58 5.64 13.25
C SER A 229 8.47 6.64 14.41
N ALA A 230 8.56 7.95 14.13
CA ALA A 230 8.44 9.00 15.13
C ALA A 230 7.43 10.07 14.70
N ASP A 231 6.68 10.60 15.66
CA ASP A 231 5.74 11.72 15.44
C ASP A 231 6.47 13.06 15.31
N ASN A 232 7.26 13.19 14.26
CA ASN A 232 8.08 14.39 14.00
C ASN A 232 7.81 15.03 12.62
N LYS A 233 6.72 14.65 11.97
CA LYS A 233 6.37 15.19 10.65
C LYS A 233 5.94 16.65 10.76
N THR A 234 6.60 17.49 9.96
CA THR A 234 6.37 18.94 9.87
C THR A 234 6.06 19.40 8.46
N ASP A 235 6.28 18.55 7.45
CA ASP A 235 6.00 18.85 6.03
C ASP A 235 5.83 17.55 5.22
N TRP A 236 5.30 17.69 3.99
CA TRP A 236 5.25 16.61 3.01
C TRP A 236 6.67 16.14 2.66
N GLY A 237 6.88 14.83 2.62
CA GLY A 237 8.16 14.30 2.16
C GLY A 237 8.22 14.17 0.64
N SER A 238 9.43 14.00 0.10
CA SER A 238 9.67 13.86 -1.35
C SER A 238 9.00 12.64 -2.00
N SER A 239 8.63 11.63 -1.20
CA SER A 239 7.92 10.43 -1.68
C SER A 239 6.44 10.42 -1.26
N SER A 240 5.88 11.59 -0.90
CA SER A 240 4.44 11.71 -0.63
C SER A 240 3.63 11.34 -1.86
N THR A 241 2.49 10.69 -1.63
CA THR A 241 1.63 10.14 -2.68
C THR A 241 0.22 10.69 -2.58
N TYR A 242 -0.52 10.59 -3.67
CA TYR A 242 -1.95 10.92 -3.69
C TYR A 242 -2.76 9.78 -4.32
N TRP A 243 -4.01 9.69 -3.93
CA TRP A 243 -4.94 8.61 -4.28
C TRP A 243 -6.30 9.23 -4.60
N LYS A 244 -7.03 8.72 -5.57
CA LYS A 244 -8.35 9.18 -5.96
C LYS A 244 -9.47 8.26 -5.48
#